data_7ed214a67c8d78945d955239e3685e59
#
_entry.id   7ed214a67c8d78945d955239e3685e59
#
_cell.length_a   1.000
_cell.length_b   1.000
_cell.length_c   1.000
_cell.angle_alpha   90.00
_cell.angle_beta   90.00
_cell.angle_gamma   90.00
#
_symmetry.space_group_name_H-M   'P 1'
#
loop_
_entity.id
_entity.type
_entity.pdbx_description
1 polymer ?
#
loop_
_entity_poly.entity_id
_entity_poly.type
_entity_poly.pdbx_seq_one_letter_code
_entity_poly.pdbx_strand_id
1 'polypeptide(L)'
;MNSTEPPYSQKRYKEIVKEVSTYIKKIGYNPDTVAIVPISGGDGDNMLELSANMQWLKGWKITRKDGNANGTTLLEALDCILSPNRPTDKPLCLSLQEVYKIGGIGTVPVDQVETGVLKPGMVVTLAPVNVTFEVKSGEMHQEALSEALPGGHVGFNVKNVSVKDVRHGNVAVDSKNDPPMEAAGFTA
;
A
#
# COMPACT_ATOMS: atom_id res chain seq x y z
N MET A 1 -24.73 -0.20 8.94
CA MET A 1 -26.04 0.51 8.89
C MET A 1 -27.11 -0.09 9.81
N ASN A 2 -27.09 -1.38 10.10
CA ASN A 2 -28.02 -2.03 11.07
C ASN A 2 -27.92 -1.46 12.50
N SER A 3 -26.77 -0.92 12.90
CA SER A 3 -26.51 -0.34 14.22
C SER A 3 -26.90 1.14 14.35
N THR A 4 -27.51 1.74 13.34
CA THR A 4 -28.04 3.13 13.44
C THR A 4 -29.38 3.15 14.14
N GLU A 5 -29.76 4.31 14.68
CA GLU A 5 -31.05 4.50 15.32
C GLU A 5 -31.86 5.61 14.60
N PRO A 6 -32.97 5.28 13.91
CA PRO A 6 -33.44 3.91 13.63
C PRO A 6 -32.49 3.13 12.72
N PRO A 7 -32.57 1.78 12.68
CA PRO A 7 -31.76 0.96 11.79
C PRO A 7 -31.89 1.41 10.33
N TYR A 8 -30.79 1.36 9.58
CA TYR A 8 -30.70 1.77 8.16
C TYR A 8 -31.13 3.22 7.89
N SER A 9 -30.93 4.11 8.86
CA SER A 9 -31.37 5.51 8.80
C SER A 9 -30.67 6.30 7.70
N GLN A 10 -31.43 6.78 6.70
CA GLN A 10 -30.92 7.67 5.65
C GLN A 10 -30.40 9.00 6.21
N LYS A 11 -31.08 9.54 7.24
CA LYS A 11 -30.68 10.80 7.90
C LYS A 11 -29.30 10.63 8.51
N ARG A 12 -29.10 9.55 9.29
CA ARG A 12 -27.81 9.27 9.93
C ARG A 12 -26.69 9.03 8.91
N TYR A 13 -26.99 8.33 7.82
CA TYR A 13 -26.04 8.17 6.72
C TYR A 13 -25.58 9.51 6.15
N LYS A 14 -26.49 10.44 5.87
CA LYS A 14 -26.13 11.77 5.35
C LYS A 14 -25.26 12.58 6.31
N GLU A 15 -25.53 12.48 7.62
CA GLU A 15 -24.70 13.12 8.66
C GLU A 15 -23.29 12.56 8.63
N ILE A 16 -23.13 11.23 8.60
CA ILE A 16 -21.84 10.54 8.55
C ILE A 16 -21.09 10.94 7.27
N VAL A 17 -21.75 10.91 6.11
CA VAL A 17 -21.12 11.30 4.83
C VAL A 17 -20.56 12.72 4.91
N LYS A 18 -21.31 13.67 5.47
CA LYS A 18 -20.86 15.06 5.62
C LYS A 18 -19.63 15.17 6.53
N GLU A 19 -19.65 14.48 7.66
CA GLU A 19 -18.56 14.49 8.62
C GLU A 19 -17.29 13.85 8.04
N VAL A 20 -17.43 12.64 7.47
CA VAL A 20 -16.31 11.90 6.84
C VAL A 20 -15.74 12.68 5.67
N SER A 21 -16.58 13.27 4.81
CA SER A 21 -16.09 14.11 3.69
C SER A 21 -15.29 15.31 4.17
N THR A 22 -15.73 15.93 5.28
CA THR A 22 -14.98 17.04 5.89
C THR A 22 -13.63 16.58 6.42
N TYR A 23 -13.58 15.41 7.02
CA TYR A 23 -12.34 14.81 7.52
C TYR A 23 -11.38 14.44 6.39
N ILE A 24 -11.86 13.75 5.35
CA ILE A 24 -11.11 13.38 4.14
C ILE A 24 -10.47 14.63 3.52
N LYS A 25 -11.22 15.74 3.44
CA LYS A 25 -10.71 17.01 2.94
C LYS A 25 -9.60 17.60 3.83
N LYS A 26 -9.73 17.50 5.16
CA LYS A 26 -8.71 17.98 6.11
C LYS A 26 -7.37 17.25 5.97
N ILE A 27 -7.40 15.97 5.66
CA ILE A 27 -6.19 15.15 5.44
C ILE A 27 -5.62 15.26 4.02
N GLY A 28 -6.17 16.16 3.17
CA GLY A 28 -5.62 16.51 1.86
C GLY A 28 -6.19 15.75 0.67
N TYR A 29 -7.19 14.88 0.86
CA TYR A 29 -7.85 14.19 -0.25
C TYR A 29 -9.10 14.95 -0.73
N ASN A 30 -9.45 14.72 -2.01
CA ASN A 30 -10.71 15.24 -2.56
C ASN A 30 -11.86 14.26 -2.27
N PRO A 31 -12.88 14.63 -1.48
CA PRO A 31 -14.01 13.76 -1.16
C PRO A 31 -14.77 13.25 -2.39
N ASP A 32 -14.79 14.02 -3.49
CA ASP A 32 -15.50 13.64 -4.72
C ASP A 32 -14.85 12.47 -5.46
N THR A 33 -13.61 12.13 -5.09
CA THR A 33 -12.87 10.99 -5.66
C THR A 33 -13.01 9.71 -4.84
N VAL A 34 -13.71 9.76 -3.70
CA VAL A 34 -13.84 8.65 -2.76
C VAL A 34 -15.28 8.18 -2.71
N ALA A 35 -15.52 6.88 -2.98
CA ALA A 35 -16.83 6.28 -2.82
C ALA A 35 -17.16 6.10 -1.33
N ILE A 36 -18.31 6.61 -0.89
CA ILE A 36 -18.83 6.36 0.46
C ILE A 36 -20.04 5.43 0.33
N VAL A 37 -19.83 4.19 0.77
CA VAL A 37 -20.80 3.10 0.58
C VAL A 37 -21.40 2.70 1.92
N PRO A 38 -22.72 2.80 2.13
CA PRO A 38 -23.35 2.29 3.33
C PRO A 38 -23.47 0.77 3.28
N ILE A 39 -22.98 0.07 4.28
CA ILE A 39 -23.05 -1.39 4.39
C ILE A 39 -23.54 -1.82 5.77
N SER A 40 -23.98 -3.06 5.88
CA SER A 40 -24.06 -3.80 7.15
C SER A 40 -23.14 -5.01 7.08
N GLY A 41 -22.00 -4.95 7.77
CA GLY A 41 -21.02 -6.04 7.75
C GLY A 41 -21.52 -7.31 8.45
N GLY A 42 -22.42 -7.19 9.45
CA GLY A 42 -23.00 -8.35 10.14
C GLY A 42 -24.04 -9.09 9.32
N ASP A 43 -24.82 -8.37 8.53
CA ASP A 43 -25.92 -8.95 7.73
C ASP A 43 -25.53 -9.13 6.25
N GLY A 44 -24.36 -8.64 5.84
CA GLY A 44 -23.90 -8.67 4.44
C GLY A 44 -24.62 -7.66 3.53
N ASP A 45 -25.45 -6.77 4.08
CA ASP A 45 -26.22 -5.81 3.30
C ASP A 45 -25.34 -4.86 2.49
N ASN A 46 -25.63 -4.72 1.22
CA ASN A 46 -24.98 -3.83 0.26
C ASN A 46 -23.46 -4.10 0.08
N MET A 47 -23.03 -5.30 0.40
CA MET A 47 -21.65 -5.71 0.16
C MET A 47 -21.46 -6.27 -1.27
N LEU A 48 -22.21 -7.32 -1.63
CA LEU A 48 -22.18 -7.96 -2.94
C LEU A 48 -23.41 -7.61 -3.79
N GLU A 49 -24.57 -7.50 -3.12
CA GLU A 49 -25.86 -7.24 -3.74
C GLU A 49 -26.52 -6.04 -3.10
N LEU A 50 -27.46 -5.42 -3.84
CA LEU A 50 -28.24 -4.29 -3.33
C LEU A 50 -29.05 -4.68 -2.09
N SER A 51 -28.95 -3.84 -1.06
CA SER A 51 -29.71 -4.05 0.17
C SER A 51 -31.20 -3.75 -0.02
N ALA A 52 -32.04 -4.69 0.35
CA ALA A 52 -33.49 -4.48 0.44
C ALA A 52 -33.87 -3.49 1.56
N ASN A 53 -33.01 -3.34 2.58
CA ASN A 53 -33.23 -2.46 3.73
C ASN A 53 -32.90 -0.99 3.47
N MET A 54 -32.17 -0.70 2.38
CA MET A 54 -31.71 0.65 2.00
C MET A 54 -32.27 1.09 0.64
N GLN A 55 -33.58 0.99 0.44
CA GLN A 55 -34.25 1.38 -0.81
C GLN A 55 -34.05 2.87 -1.18
N TRP A 56 -33.69 3.70 -0.21
CA TRP A 56 -33.36 5.11 -0.42
C TRP A 56 -31.98 5.31 -1.05
N LEU A 57 -31.12 4.29 -1.09
CA LEU A 57 -29.81 4.37 -1.66
C LEU A 57 -29.86 4.44 -3.18
N LYS A 58 -29.41 5.55 -3.73
CA LYS A 58 -29.31 5.77 -5.19
C LYS A 58 -27.96 5.36 -5.78
N GLY A 59 -27.08 4.80 -4.93
CA GLY A 59 -25.72 4.50 -5.29
C GLY A 59 -24.75 5.60 -4.91
N TRP A 60 -23.50 5.38 -5.25
CA TRP A 60 -22.38 6.31 -5.10
C TRP A 60 -21.87 6.74 -6.48
N LYS A 61 -21.23 7.90 -6.51
CA LYS A 61 -20.60 8.44 -7.71
C LYS A 61 -19.27 9.07 -7.32
N ILE A 62 -18.23 8.79 -8.09
CA ILE A 62 -16.90 9.38 -7.95
C ILE A 62 -16.51 10.09 -9.24
N THR A 63 -15.82 11.22 -9.08
CA THR A 63 -15.34 12.01 -10.20
C THR A 63 -13.82 12.11 -10.12
N ARG A 64 -13.10 11.52 -11.07
CA ARG A 64 -11.64 11.50 -11.15
C ARG A 64 -11.18 12.06 -12.48
N LYS A 65 -9.91 12.48 -12.54
CA LYS A 65 -9.28 12.91 -13.81
C LYS A 65 -9.20 11.76 -14.81
N ASP A 66 -8.98 10.54 -14.31
CA ASP A 66 -8.77 9.31 -15.10
C ASP A 66 -10.07 8.59 -15.46
N GLY A 67 -11.22 9.15 -15.10
CA GLY A 67 -12.53 8.61 -15.39
C GLY A 67 -13.50 8.66 -14.22
N ASN A 68 -14.77 8.84 -14.53
CA ASN A 68 -15.84 8.81 -13.56
C ASN A 68 -16.32 7.38 -13.36
N ALA A 69 -16.69 7.01 -12.14
CA ALA A 69 -17.31 5.73 -11.84
C ALA A 69 -18.52 5.93 -10.94
N ASN A 70 -19.46 5.01 -11.02
CA ASN A 70 -20.66 4.96 -10.22
C ASN A 70 -21.05 3.51 -9.95
N GLY A 71 -21.73 3.26 -8.89
CA GLY A 71 -22.20 1.96 -8.50
C GLY A 71 -23.06 2.04 -7.26
N THR A 72 -23.42 0.91 -6.70
CA THR A 72 -24.31 0.79 -5.55
C THR A 72 -23.69 0.00 -4.42
N THR A 73 -23.00 -1.11 -4.72
CA THR A 73 -22.46 -2.04 -3.74
C THR A 73 -21.00 -1.74 -3.36
N LEU A 74 -20.53 -2.36 -2.30
CA LEU A 74 -19.14 -2.29 -1.89
C LEU A 74 -18.22 -2.97 -2.92
N LEU A 75 -18.62 -4.12 -3.46
CA LEU A 75 -17.83 -4.84 -4.47
C LEU A 75 -17.58 -3.98 -5.71
N GLU A 76 -18.62 -3.32 -6.24
CA GLU A 76 -18.47 -2.39 -7.36
C GLU A 76 -17.53 -1.23 -7.04
N ALA A 77 -17.56 -0.72 -5.79
CA ALA A 77 -16.64 0.33 -5.37
C ALA A 77 -15.18 -0.14 -5.32
N LEU A 78 -14.94 -1.38 -4.89
CA LEU A 78 -13.61 -1.99 -4.87
C LEU A 78 -13.08 -2.25 -6.30
N ASP A 79 -13.94 -2.74 -7.19
CA ASP A 79 -13.58 -2.99 -8.59
C ASP A 79 -13.23 -1.71 -9.36
N CYS A 80 -13.75 -0.56 -8.90
CA CYS A 80 -13.44 0.75 -9.46
C CYS A 80 -12.14 1.38 -8.92
N ILE A 81 -11.41 0.72 -8.00
CA ILE A 81 -10.13 1.23 -7.50
C ILE A 81 -9.08 1.08 -8.59
N LEU A 82 -8.46 2.22 -8.95
CA LEU A 82 -7.37 2.22 -9.91
C LEU A 82 -6.13 1.55 -9.29
N SER A 83 -5.45 0.74 -10.10
CA SER A 83 -4.17 0.17 -9.69
C SER A 83 -3.17 1.28 -9.34
N PRO A 84 -2.40 1.13 -8.25
CA PRO A 84 -1.37 2.11 -7.90
C PRO A 84 -0.31 2.19 -8.99
N ASN A 85 0.28 3.38 -9.15
CA ASN A 85 1.42 3.55 -10.04
C ASN A 85 2.61 2.74 -9.48
N ARG A 86 3.20 1.88 -10.33
CA ARG A 86 4.34 1.02 -10.00
C ARG A 86 5.52 1.37 -10.90
N PRO A 87 6.26 2.45 -10.59
CA PRO A 87 7.32 2.95 -11.46
C PRO A 87 8.53 2.01 -11.44
N THR A 88 8.82 1.38 -12.58
CA THR A 88 9.99 0.53 -12.80
C THR A 88 11.18 1.30 -13.36
N ASP A 89 10.95 2.48 -13.89
CA ASP A 89 11.92 3.39 -14.52
C ASP A 89 12.66 4.29 -13.53
N LYS A 90 12.21 4.32 -12.27
CA LYS A 90 12.85 5.06 -11.19
C LYS A 90 13.97 4.27 -10.53
N PRO A 91 14.89 4.95 -9.82
CA PRO A 91 15.88 4.28 -8.96
C PRO A 91 15.22 3.31 -7.98
N LEU A 92 15.92 2.24 -7.65
CA LEU A 92 15.44 1.25 -6.68
C LEU A 92 15.26 1.89 -5.30
N CYS A 93 14.11 1.67 -4.71
CA CYS A 93 13.80 2.06 -3.34
C CYS A 93 12.97 0.96 -2.67
N LEU A 94 13.45 0.46 -1.52
CA LEU A 94 12.75 -0.46 -0.64
C LEU A 94 12.83 0.06 0.79
N SER A 95 11.70 0.10 1.48
CA SER A 95 11.64 0.44 2.91
C SER A 95 11.60 -0.83 3.75
N LEU A 96 12.64 -1.15 4.54
CA LEU A 96 12.74 -2.42 5.25
C LEU A 96 11.70 -2.54 6.38
N GLN A 97 10.83 -3.54 6.29
CA GLN A 97 9.80 -3.84 7.29
C GLN A 97 10.29 -4.87 8.30
N GLU A 98 10.87 -5.96 7.84
CA GLU A 98 11.32 -7.05 8.71
C GLU A 98 12.68 -7.59 8.27
N VAL A 99 13.41 -8.17 9.23
CA VAL A 99 14.72 -8.79 8.98
C VAL A 99 14.79 -10.12 9.71
N TYR A 100 14.96 -11.18 8.97
CA TYR A 100 15.07 -12.54 9.49
C TYR A 100 16.49 -13.06 9.44
N LYS A 101 16.83 -13.91 10.41
CA LYS A 101 18.02 -14.73 10.39
C LYS A 101 17.62 -16.18 10.15
N ILE A 102 17.93 -16.71 8.98
CA ILE A 102 17.57 -18.07 8.59
C ILE A 102 18.84 -18.94 8.62
N GLY A 103 18.77 -20.05 9.38
CA GLY A 103 19.89 -20.99 9.47
C GLY A 103 20.26 -21.55 8.10
N GLY A 104 21.55 -21.55 7.76
CA GLY A 104 22.05 -22.00 6.45
C GLY A 104 21.93 -20.99 5.31
N ILE A 105 21.06 -19.97 5.44
CA ILE A 105 20.86 -18.94 4.40
C ILE A 105 21.57 -17.64 4.79
N GLY A 106 21.34 -17.14 6.00
CA GLY A 106 21.91 -15.88 6.48
C GLY A 106 20.87 -14.85 6.88
N THR A 107 21.17 -13.59 6.64
CA THR A 107 20.26 -12.46 6.88
C THR A 107 19.37 -12.26 5.67
N VAL A 108 18.05 -12.23 5.91
CA VAL A 108 17.03 -12.07 4.88
C VAL A 108 16.13 -10.90 5.28
N PRO A 109 16.41 -9.68 4.76
CA PRO A 109 15.46 -8.59 4.81
C PRO A 109 14.22 -8.92 3.97
N VAL A 110 13.06 -8.50 4.45
CA VAL A 110 11.78 -8.68 3.75
C VAL A 110 11.10 -7.33 3.64
N ASP A 111 10.69 -7.00 2.41
CA ASP A 111 9.99 -5.76 2.16
C ASP A 111 9.26 -5.69 0.83
N GLN A 112 8.52 -4.59 0.65
CA GLN A 112 7.89 -4.24 -0.61
C GLN A 112 8.78 -3.32 -1.43
N VAL A 113 8.97 -3.66 -2.70
CA VAL A 113 9.62 -2.77 -3.66
C VAL A 113 8.71 -1.57 -3.92
N GLU A 114 9.16 -0.36 -3.57
CA GLU A 114 8.39 0.87 -3.78
C GLU A 114 8.59 1.40 -5.21
N THR A 115 9.85 1.50 -5.65
CA THR A 115 10.20 1.93 -7.00
C THR A 115 11.38 1.13 -7.54
N GLY A 116 11.57 1.16 -8.86
CA GLY A 116 12.65 0.47 -9.53
C GLY A 116 12.47 -1.05 -9.58
N VAL A 117 13.54 -1.77 -9.85
CA VAL A 117 13.54 -3.24 -9.96
C VAL A 117 14.70 -3.79 -9.17
N LEU A 118 14.44 -4.73 -8.26
CA LEU A 118 15.49 -5.45 -7.53
C LEU A 118 15.85 -6.72 -8.30
N LYS A 119 17.16 -6.91 -8.54
CA LYS A 119 17.69 -8.11 -9.21
C LYS A 119 18.82 -8.76 -8.40
N PRO A 120 18.97 -10.09 -8.46
CA PRO A 120 20.17 -10.75 -7.95
C PRO A 120 21.43 -10.18 -8.60
N GLY A 121 22.50 -10.03 -7.80
CA GLY A 121 23.76 -9.42 -8.22
C GLY A 121 23.80 -7.90 -8.12
N MET A 122 22.70 -7.22 -7.80
CA MET A 122 22.72 -5.79 -7.53
C MET A 122 23.44 -5.48 -6.22
N VAL A 123 24.17 -4.36 -6.22
CA VAL A 123 24.80 -3.82 -5.02
C VAL A 123 23.91 -2.72 -4.46
N VAL A 124 23.46 -2.93 -3.24
CA VAL A 124 22.48 -2.09 -2.56
C VAL A 124 23.09 -1.45 -1.32
N THR A 125 22.78 -0.20 -1.06
CA THR A 125 23.19 0.53 0.15
C THR A 125 21.97 0.76 1.05
N LEU A 126 22.13 0.48 2.35
CA LEU A 126 21.13 0.75 3.36
C LEU A 126 21.34 2.12 4.00
N ALA A 127 20.36 2.98 3.91
CA ALA A 127 20.32 4.23 4.66
C ALA A 127 19.48 4.05 5.96
N PRO A 128 19.83 4.74 7.07
CA PRO A 128 20.93 5.69 7.24
C PRO A 128 22.25 5.03 7.64
N VAL A 129 22.32 3.71 7.74
CA VAL A 129 23.49 2.99 8.31
C VAL A 129 24.68 2.89 7.33
N ASN A 130 24.50 3.26 6.07
CA ASN A 130 25.51 3.23 5.00
C ASN A 130 26.18 1.85 4.81
N VAL A 131 25.47 0.78 5.10
CA VAL A 131 25.94 -0.60 4.87
C VAL A 131 25.64 -1.00 3.45
N THR A 132 26.67 -1.38 2.70
CA THR A 132 26.54 -1.83 1.31
C THR A 132 26.71 -3.33 1.22
N PHE A 133 25.86 -3.99 0.43
CA PHE A 133 25.90 -5.44 0.21
C PHE A 133 25.42 -5.83 -1.17
N GLU A 134 25.76 -7.05 -1.56
CA GLU A 134 25.27 -7.67 -2.78
C GLU A 134 24.06 -8.55 -2.49
N VAL A 135 22.99 -8.38 -3.29
CA VAL A 135 21.79 -9.22 -3.29
C VAL A 135 22.12 -10.55 -3.96
N LYS A 136 22.05 -11.66 -3.22
CA LYS A 136 22.33 -12.99 -3.78
C LYS A 136 21.16 -13.59 -4.52
N SER A 137 19.98 -13.54 -3.88
CA SER A 137 18.73 -14.08 -4.41
C SER A 137 17.57 -13.25 -3.89
N GLY A 138 16.49 -13.24 -4.63
CA GLY A 138 15.19 -12.72 -4.19
C GLY A 138 14.18 -13.86 -4.25
N GLU A 139 13.30 -13.92 -3.27
CA GLU A 139 12.25 -14.94 -3.17
C GLU A 139 10.92 -14.30 -2.79
N MET A 140 9.84 -14.79 -3.39
CA MET A 140 8.47 -14.43 -3.05
C MET A 140 7.64 -15.71 -2.99
N HIS A 141 6.92 -15.92 -1.88
CA HIS A 141 6.12 -17.12 -1.65
C HIS A 141 6.91 -18.44 -1.84
N GLN A 142 8.20 -18.46 -1.42
CA GLN A 142 9.11 -19.61 -1.55
C GLN A 142 9.55 -19.92 -3.00
N GLU A 143 9.27 -19.02 -3.93
CA GLU A 143 9.75 -19.13 -5.31
C GLU A 143 10.86 -18.13 -5.57
N ALA A 144 11.95 -18.62 -6.20
CA ALA A 144 13.07 -17.76 -6.58
C ALA A 144 12.66 -16.82 -7.72
N LEU A 145 12.97 -15.54 -7.54
CA LEU A 145 12.67 -14.50 -8.53
C LEU A 145 13.91 -14.12 -9.33
N SER A 146 13.75 -13.99 -10.64
CA SER A 146 14.75 -13.38 -11.51
C SER A 146 14.83 -11.85 -11.32
N GLU A 147 13.70 -11.24 -10.96
CA GLU A 147 13.57 -9.82 -10.63
C GLU A 147 12.35 -9.57 -9.76
N ALA A 148 12.41 -8.57 -8.89
CA ALA A 148 11.27 -8.12 -8.09
C ALA A 148 10.82 -6.74 -8.54
N LEU A 149 9.54 -6.61 -8.86
CA LEU A 149 8.90 -5.41 -9.39
C LEU A 149 8.21 -4.59 -8.28
N PRO A 150 7.97 -3.29 -8.49
CA PRO A 150 7.26 -2.44 -7.55
C PRO A 150 5.89 -3.01 -7.14
N GLY A 151 5.61 -2.97 -5.85
CA GLY A 151 4.43 -3.55 -5.22
C GLY A 151 4.55 -5.02 -4.85
N GLY A 152 5.64 -5.71 -5.24
CA GLY A 152 5.95 -7.08 -4.82
C GLY A 152 6.59 -7.11 -3.43
N HIS A 153 6.10 -7.97 -2.55
CA HIS A 153 6.76 -8.30 -1.29
C HIS A 153 7.86 -9.33 -1.54
N VAL A 154 9.10 -8.99 -1.26
CA VAL A 154 10.24 -9.84 -1.56
C VAL A 154 11.14 -10.02 -0.34
N GLY A 155 11.50 -11.28 -0.05
CA GLY A 155 12.61 -11.61 0.83
C GLY A 155 13.89 -11.74 -0.02
N PHE A 156 14.96 -11.05 0.35
CA PHE A 156 16.20 -11.13 -0.40
C PHE A 156 17.39 -11.48 0.52
N ASN A 157 18.19 -12.41 0.04
CA ASN A 157 19.37 -12.87 0.79
C ASN A 157 20.52 -11.88 0.58
N VAL A 158 21.11 -11.42 1.68
CA VAL A 158 22.24 -10.50 1.70
C VAL A 158 23.51 -11.16 2.24
N LYS A 159 24.64 -10.79 1.67
CA LYS A 159 25.95 -11.36 2.05
C LYS A 159 26.65 -10.43 3.04
N ASN A 160 27.26 -11.01 4.08
CA ASN A 160 28.12 -10.31 5.04
C ASN A 160 27.45 -9.17 5.81
N VAL A 161 26.15 -9.26 6.04
CA VAL A 161 25.39 -8.28 6.83
C VAL A 161 24.85 -8.95 8.08
N SER A 162 25.09 -8.36 9.24
CA SER A 162 24.53 -8.81 10.49
C SER A 162 23.10 -8.31 10.65
N VAL A 163 22.22 -9.12 11.26
CA VAL A 163 20.87 -8.67 11.66
C VAL A 163 20.91 -7.44 12.58
N LYS A 164 22.04 -7.21 13.27
CA LYS A 164 22.23 -6.03 14.14
C LYS A 164 22.40 -4.73 13.34
N ASP A 165 22.91 -4.85 12.11
CA ASP A 165 23.23 -3.70 11.24
C ASP A 165 22.01 -3.29 10.39
N VAL A 166 20.98 -4.14 10.33
CA VAL A 166 19.78 -3.92 9.52
C VAL A 166 18.59 -3.83 10.46
N ARG A 167 17.83 -2.75 10.35
CA ARG A 167 16.67 -2.51 11.22
C ARG A 167 15.43 -2.14 10.40
N HIS A 168 14.27 -2.38 11.00
CA HIS A 168 13.02 -1.80 10.53
C HIS A 168 13.15 -0.29 10.32
N GLY A 169 12.62 0.21 9.20
CA GLY A 169 12.71 1.62 8.82
C GLY A 169 13.98 2.02 8.06
N ASN A 170 14.97 1.12 7.90
CA ASN A 170 16.06 1.38 6.96
C ASN A 170 15.52 1.35 5.52
N VAL A 171 16.14 2.11 4.63
CA VAL A 171 15.79 2.14 3.21
C VAL A 171 16.94 1.56 2.38
N ALA A 172 16.62 0.61 1.54
CA ALA A 172 17.56 -0.01 0.61
C ALA A 172 17.44 0.67 -0.77
N VAL A 173 18.57 1.12 -1.32
CA VAL A 173 18.66 1.80 -2.62
C VAL A 173 19.79 1.24 -3.45
N ASP A 174 19.74 1.44 -4.77
CA ASP A 174 20.83 1.04 -5.65
C ASP A 174 22.09 1.89 -5.36
N SER A 175 23.20 1.23 -5.04
CA SER A 175 24.48 1.92 -4.76
C SER A 175 25.07 2.66 -5.95
N LYS A 176 24.66 2.32 -7.18
CA LYS A 176 25.18 2.88 -8.43
C LYS A 176 24.24 3.91 -9.06
N ASN A 177 22.98 3.88 -8.69
CA ASN A 177 21.95 4.74 -9.27
C ASN A 177 21.18 5.44 -8.13
N ASP A 178 21.49 6.72 -7.94
CA ASP A 178 20.90 7.57 -6.89
C ASP A 178 21.18 7.04 -5.46
N PRO A 179 22.47 6.98 -5.04
CA PRO A 179 22.83 6.53 -3.70
C PRO A 179 22.24 7.47 -2.64
N PRO A 180 21.93 6.96 -1.43
CA PRO A 180 21.33 7.77 -0.38
C PRO A 180 22.29 8.87 0.07
N MET A 181 21.76 10.08 0.20
CA MET A 181 22.50 11.25 0.71
C MET A 181 21.93 11.66 2.06
N GLU A 182 22.83 12.12 2.95
CA GLU A 182 22.38 12.70 4.22
C GLU A 182 21.66 14.03 3.97
N ALA A 183 20.50 14.19 4.61
CA ALA A 183 19.77 15.46 4.61
C ALA A 183 20.22 16.32 5.77
N ALA A 184 20.62 17.57 5.50
CA ALA A 184 20.96 18.55 6.53
C ALA A 184 19.73 19.04 7.29
N GLY A 185 18.54 18.95 6.69
CA GLY A 185 17.25 19.28 7.29
C GLY A 185 16.11 18.98 6.30
N PHE A 186 14.91 18.76 6.83
CA PHE A 186 13.71 18.59 6.04
C PHE A 186 12.52 19.25 6.74
N THR A 187 11.51 19.62 5.98
CA THR A 187 10.22 20.12 6.49
C THR A 187 9.21 18.98 6.38
N ALA A 188 8.58 18.64 7.50
CA ALA A 188 7.54 17.62 7.60
C ALA A 188 6.15 18.27 7.67
#